data_fe54f44ecc43cb8fe90503233e622177
#
_entry.id   fe54f44ecc43cb8fe90503233e622177
#
_cell.length_a   1.000
_cell.length_b   1.000
_cell.length_c   1.000
_cell.angle_alpha   90.00
_cell.angle_beta   90.00
_cell.angle_gamma   90.00
#
_symmetry.space_group_name_H-M   'P 1'
#
loop_
_entity.id
_entity.type
_entity.pdbx_description
1 polymer ?
#
loop_
_entity_poly.entity_id
_entity_poly.type
_entity_poly.pdbx_seq_one_letter_code
_entity_poly.pdbx_strand_id
1 'polypeptide(L)' 'PFPSPKEPNVFCIKNQSYKLMFFKTSNEWKLFDLVKDPNELENLFGKKLQIENILKEKLLNWINR' A
#
# COMPACT_ATOMS: atom_id res chain seq x y z
N PRO A 1 0.90 -3.17 12.20
CA PRO A 1 1.28 -2.78 11.74
C PRO A 1 1.97 -1.94 11.43
N PHE A 2 2.51 -1.49 11.42
CA PHE A 2 2.85 -0.85 11.11
C PHE A 2 3.42 -0.24 10.83
N PRO A 3 3.83 0.30 10.67
CA PRO A 3 4.35 0.85 9.91
C PRO A 3 5.35 1.53 10.24
N SER A 4 6.09 1.90 10.05
CA SER A 4 6.81 2.52 10.20
C SER A 4 7.61 3.11 9.91
N PRO A 5 7.91 3.71 9.91
CA PRO A 5 8.40 4.53 9.52
C PRO A 5 9.49 5.23 9.64
N LYS A 6 10.29 5.13 8.86
CA LYS A 6 11.27 6.04 8.70
C LYS A 6 10.75 7.34 8.26
N GLU A 7 9.63 7.40 7.59
CA GLU A 7 9.01 8.65 7.18
C GLU A 7 7.66 8.76 7.80
N PRO A 8 7.38 9.81 8.53
CA PRO A 8 6.11 9.94 9.24
C PRO A 8 4.90 10.05 8.33
N ASN A 9 5.11 10.33 7.06
CA ASN A 9 4.00 10.48 6.12
C ASN A 9 3.81 9.31 5.19
N VAL A 10 4.39 8.17 5.53
CA VAL A 10 4.24 6.95 4.74
C VAL A 10 3.38 5.98 5.51
N PHE A 11 2.30 5.51 4.88
CA PHE A 11 1.40 4.54 5.48
C PHE A 11 1.44 3.27 4.65
N CYS A 12 1.26 2.14 5.31
CA CYS A 12 1.40 0.86 4.65
C CYS A 12 0.42 -0.13 5.23
N ILE A 13 -0.20 -0.94 4.36
CA ILE A 13 -1.03 -2.04 4.79
C ILE A 13 -0.67 -3.22 3.90
N LYS A 14 -0.59 -4.40 4.48
CA LYS A 14 -0.28 -5.57 3.69
C LYS A 14 -1.04 -6.79 4.20
N ASN A 15 -1.25 -7.73 3.30
CA ASN A 15 -1.77 -9.02 3.68
C ASN A 15 -0.74 -10.07 3.24
N GLN A 16 -1.17 -11.32 3.08
CA GLN A 16 -0.24 -12.39 2.73
C GLN A 16 0.32 -12.27 1.33
N SER A 17 -0.39 -11.58 0.44
CA SER A 17 -0.05 -11.55 -0.97
C SER A 17 0.30 -10.18 -1.52
N TYR A 18 -0.21 -9.13 -0.89
CA TYR A 18 -0.05 -7.78 -1.45
C TYR A 18 0.33 -6.78 -0.38
N LYS A 19 0.95 -5.69 -0.82
CA LYS A 19 1.34 -4.60 0.04
C LYS A 19 0.93 -3.30 -0.64
N LEU A 20 0.18 -2.46 0.06
CA LEU A 20 -0.22 -1.16 -0.45
C LEU A 20 0.43 -0.08 0.41
N MET A 21 1.05 0.88 -0.24
CA MET A 21 1.70 2.00 0.44
C MET A 21 1.11 3.31 -0.04
N PHE A 22 0.97 4.25 0.87
CA PHE A 22 0.51 5.59 0.54
C PHE A 22 1.52 6.60 1.08
N PHE A 23 2.05 7.42 0.18
CA PHE A 23 3.00 8.47 0.51
C PHE A 23 2.24 9.78 0.57
N LYS A 24 1.88 10.20 1.77
CA LYS A 24 1.00 11.35 1.94
C LYS A 24 1.60 12.63 1.39
N THR A 25 2.90 12.82 1.56
CA THR A 25 3.57 14.04 1.11
C THR A 25 3.47 14.24 -0.39
N SER A 26 3.68 13.18 -1.17
CA SER A 26 3.62 13.26 -2.62
C SER A 26 2.27 12.79 -3.17
N ASN A 27 1.38 12.33 -2.30
CA ASN A 27 0.08 11.83 -2.70
C ASN A 27 0.19 10.68 -3.69
N GLU A 28 1.15 9.80 -3.45
CA GLU A 28 1.39 8.66 -4.31
C GLU A 28 0.97 7.36 -3.66
N TRP A 29 0.54 6.43 -4.49
CA TRP A 29 0.16 5.09 -4.05
C TRP A 29 1.04 4.09 -4.76
N LYS A 30 1.42 3.02 -4.04
CA LYS A 30 2.17 1.92 -4.64
C LYS A 30 1.59 0.62 -4.15
N LEU A 31 1.42 -0.32 -5.08
CA LEU A 31 0.88 -1.63 -4.78
C LEU A 31 1.82 -2.69 -5.30
N PHE A 32 2.19 -3.64 -4.47
CA PHE A 32 3.12 -4.69 -4.86
C PHE A 32 2.53 -6.07 -4.59
N ASP A 33 2.82 -7.00 -5.50
CA ASP A 33 2.45 -8.40 -5.35
C ASP A 33 3.64 -9.09 -4.67
N LEU A 34 3.51 -9.37 -3.39
CA LEU A 34 4.63 -9.92 -2.62
C LEU A 34 4.97 -11.36 -2.98
N VAL A 35 4.04 -12.07 -3.60
CA VAL A 35 4.27 -13.45 -4.01
C VAL A 35 5.07 -13.49 -5.30
N LYS A 36 4.67 -12.72 -6.28
CA LYS A 36 5.33 -12.71 -7.59
C LYS A 36 6.46 -11.72 -7.67
N ASP A 37 6.46 -10.72 -6.80
CA ASP A 37 7.43 -9.63 -6.85
C ASP A 37 7.91 -9.31 -5.44
N PRO A 38 8.62 -10.26 -4.80
CA PRO A 38 9.04 -10.06 -3.42
C PRO A 38 10.01 -8.89 -3.23
N ASN A 39 10.65 -8.45 -4.28
CA ASN A 39 11.57 -7.31 -4.20
C ASN A 39 10.89 -5.98 -4.48
N GLU A 40 9.57 -5.99 -4.70
CA GLU A 40 8.79 -4.77 -4.87
C GLU A 40 9.34 -3.87 -5.99
N LEU A 41 9.54 -4.47 -7.14
CA LEU A 41 10.11 -3.75 -8.28
C LEU A 41 9.06 -3.17 -9.21
N GLU A 42 7.84 -3.70 -9.16
CA GLU A 42 6.79 -3.25 -10.07
C GLU A 42 5.59 -2.71 -9.30
N ASN A 43 5.30 -1.42 -9.46
CA ASN A 43 4.14 -0.80 -8.86
C ASN A 43 2.90 -1.15 -9.68
N LEU A 44 1.97 -1.87 -9.05
CA LEU A 44 0.75 -2.32 -9.71
C LEU A 44 -0.43 -1.37 -9.49
N PHE A 45 -0.24 -0.29 -8.75
CA PHE A 45 -1.33 0.61 -8.47
C PHE A 45 -1.84 1.24 -9.77
N GLY A 46 -3.16 1.30 -9.91
CA GLY A 46 -3.74 1.84 -11.13
C GLY A 46 -4.03 0.81 -12.19
N LYS A 47 -3.67 -0.45 -11.96
CA LYS A 47 -3.96 -1.51 -12.92
C LYS A 47 -5.32 -2.14 -12.70
N LYS A 48 -6.15 -1.49 -11.90
CA LYS A 48 -7.55 -1.88 -11.69
C LYS A 48 -7.73 -3.25 -11.07
N LEU A 49 -6.81 -3.62 -10.20
CA LEU A 49 -6.93 -4.86 -9.45
C LEU A 49 -7.94 -4.68 -8.35
N GLN A 50 -8.76 -5.70 -8.13
CA GLN A 50 -9.76 -5.64 -7.08
C GLN A 50 -9.14 -5.47 -5.70
N ILE A 51 -8.01 -6.11 -5.47
CA ILE A 51 -7.31 -6.02 -4.20
C ILE A 51 -6.87 -4.59 -3.88
N GLU A 52 -6.60 -3.80 -4.91
CA GLU A 52 -6.21 -2.41 -4.74
C GLU A 52 -7.29 -1.64 -4.00
N ASN A 53 -8.54 -1.79 -4.42
CA ASN A 53 -9.65 -1.07 -3.79
C ASN A 53 -9.89 -1.55 -2.37
N ILE A 54 -9.75 -2.84 -2.13
CA ILE A 54 -9.96 -3.40 -0.81
C ILE A 54 -8.93 -2.87 0.18
N LEU A 55 -7.67 -2.92 -0.20
CA LEU A 55 -6.60 -2.46 0.67
C LEU A 55 -6.62 -0.94 0.83
N LYS A 56 -6.94 -0.22 -0.24
CA LYS A 56 -7.01 1.23 -0.17
C LYS A 56 -8.09 1.68 0.81
N GLU A 57 -9.25 1.04 0.75
CA GLU A 57 -10.33 1.38 1.64
C GLU A 57 -9.96 1.11 3.10
N LYS A 58 -9.33 -0.02 3.35
CA LYS A 58 -8.91 -0.34 4.70
C LYS A 58 -7.89 0.64 5.23
N LEU A 59 -6.94 1.02 4.39
CA LEU A 59 -5.91 1.95 4.81
C LEU A 59 -6.48 3.34 5.08
N LEU A 60 -7.37 3.82 4.22
CA LEU A 60 -8.00 5.11 4.41
C LEU A 60 -8.85 5.14 5.67
N ASN A 61 -9.55 4.08 5.97
CA ASN A 61 -10.33 4.00 7.19
C ASN A 61 -9.42 4.07 8.42
N TRP A 62 -8.27 3.44 8.33
CA TRP A 62 -7.31 3.46 9.42
C TRP A 62 -6.69 4.85 9.61
N ILE A 63 -6.36 5.51 8.50
CA ILE A 63 -5.75 6.85 8.55
C ILE A 63 -6.73 7.88 9.09
N ASN A 64 -7.99 7.75 8.75
CA ASN A 64 -9.01 8.75 9.11
C ASN A 64 -9.70 8.48 10.44
N ARG A 65 -9.17 7.60 11.24
CA ARG A 65 -9.78 7.30 12.53
C ARG A 65 -9.76 8.42 13.50
#